data_a2e63e59bc60545b3d5300f91da45899
#
_entry.id   a2e63e59bc60545b3d5300f91da45899
#
_cell.length_a   1.000
_cell.length_b   1.000
_cell.length_c   1.000
_cell.angle_alpha   90.00
_cell.angle_beta   90.00
_cell.angle_gamma   90.00
#
_symmetry.space_group_name_H-M   'P 1'
#
loop_
_entity.id
_entity.type
_entity.pdbx_description
1 polymer ?
#
loop_
_entity_poly.entity_id
_entity_poly.type
_entity_poly.pdbx_seq_one_letter_code
_entity_poly.pdbx_strand_id
1 'polypeptide(L)'
;MKKTIVITGASRGIGKAIAIELAGKDTNIVINCVNNVDKLNEVKSIIEEKGSVCETFIGDMGNYSDVQKMFDMCLQRFGQVDVLINNAGISVVGLFQDMGENEWHRICNTNIDSVFNCCHFAVKDMMKRHCGKIINISSVWGLYGASCEVAYSATKGAVNSFTKALAKELAPSGIQVNAVACGAIDTCLLYTSPSPRD
;
A
#
# COMPACT_ATOMS: atom_id res chain seq x y z
N MET A 1 1.68 -15.89 -19.26
CA MET A 1 0.80 -14.76 -18.90
C MET A 1 1.59 -13.71 -18.16
N LYS A 2 1.30 -12.41 -18.39
CA LYS A 2 1.91 -11.32 -17.63
C LYS A 2 1.40 -11.36 -16.18
N LYS A 3 2.25 -11.00 -15.22
CA LYS A 3 1.84 -10.86 -13.82
C LYS A 3 1.16 -9.51 -13.60
N THR A 4 0.02 -9.51 -12.92
CA THR A 4 -0.71 -8.30 -12.57
C THR A 4 -0.39 -7.88 -11.14
N ILE A 5 0.10 -6.65 -10.99
CA ILE A 5 0.59 -6.07 -9.72
C ILE A 5 -0.25 -4.83 -9.40
N VAL A 6 -0.84 -4.79 -8.22
CA VAL A 6 -1.56 -3.62 -7.70
C VAL A 6 -0.70 -2.96 -6.63
N ILE A 7 -0.47 -1.64 -6.75
CA ILE A 7 0.36 -0.86 -5.81
C ILE A 7 -0.40 0.38 -5.36
N THR A 8 -0.67 0.48 -4.06
CA THR A 8 -1.36 1.64 -3.49
C THR A 8 -0.38 2.76 -3.10
N GLY A 9 -0.81 4.02 -3.21
CA GLY A 9 0.01 5.17 -2.85
C GLY A 9 1.26 5.33 -3.73
N ALA A 10 1.16 5.09 -5.04
CA ALA A 10 2.30 4.97 -5.94
C ALA A 10 2.68 6.28 -6.67
N SER A 11 2.08 7.42 -6.37
CA SER A 11 2.41 8.69 -7.03
C SER A 11 3.78 9.27 -6.63
N ARG A 12 4.37 8.80 -5.52
CA ARG A 12 5.65 9.28 -4.98
C ARG A 12 6.29 8.25 -4.03
N GLY A 13 7.52 8.56 -3.58
CA GLY A 13 8.21 7.81 -2.52
C GLY A 13 8.41 6.33 -2.83
N ILE A 14 8.25 5.49 -1.81
CA ILE A 14 8.47 4.04 -1.90
C ILE A 14 7.55 3.40 -2.95
N GLY A 15 6.26 3.75 -2.98
CA GLY A 15 5.32 3.18 -3.93
C GLY A 15 5.68 3.47 -5.39
N LYS A 16 6.11 4.71 -5.70
CA LYS A 16 6.66 5.07 -7.02
C LYS A 16 7.89 4.23 -7.37
N ALA A 17 8.84 4.13 -6.44
CA ALA A 17 10.08 3.38 -6.67
C ALA A 17 9.79 1.89 -6.93
N ILE A 18 8.91 1.27 -6.14
CA ILE A 18 8.48 -0.12 -6.34
C ILE A 18 7.80 -0.30 -7.70
N ALA A 19 6.90 0.61 -8.08
CA ALA A 19 6.17 0.52 -9.35
C ALA A 19 7.12 0.58 -10.56
N ILE A 20 8.10 1.47 -10.52
CA ILE A 20 9.12 1.62 -11.57
C ILE A 20 10.06 0.40 -11.63
N GLU A 21 10.47 -0.13 -10.47
CA GLU A 21 11.38 -1.29 -10.40
C GLU A 21 10.73 -2.56 -10.90
N LEU A 22 9.43 -2.77 -10.62
CA LEU A 22 8.69 -3.96 -11.06
C LEU A 22 8.20 -3.86 -12.50
N ALA A 23 8.35 -2.70 -13.16
CA ALA A 23 7.90 -2.49 -14.53
C ALA A 23 8.79 -3.25 -15.53
N GLY A 24 8.15 -3.91 -16.49
CA GLY A 24 8.80 -4.66 -17.56
C GLY A 24 7.79 -5.36 -18.47
N LYS A 25 8.26 -5.98 -19.55
CA LYS A 25 7.42 -6.59 -20.60
C LYS A 25 6.47 -7.69 -20.09
N ASP A 26 6.82 -8.30 -18.95
CA ASP A 26 6.08 -9.44 -18.37
C ASP A 26 5.14 -9.02 -17.23
N THR A 27 4.89 -7.71 -17.06
CA THR A 27 4.02 -7.19 -16.00
C THR A 27 2.91 -6.30 -16.52
N ASN A 28 1.75 -6.36 -15.85
CA ASN A 28 0.70 -5.36 -15.86
C ASN A 28 0.69 -4.69 -14.49
N ILE A 29 0.55 -3.38 -14.43
CA ILE A 29 0.63 -2.65 -13.17
C ILE A 29 -0.58 -1.74 -13.01
N VAL A 30 -1.24 -1.82 -11.85
CA VAL A 30 -2.23 -0.86 -11.41
C VAL A 30 -1.61 0.00 -10.31
N ILE A 31 -1.60 1.30 -10.51
CA ILE A 31 -1.10 2.26 -9.53
C ILE A 31 -2.21 3.19 -9.06
N ASN A 32 -2.17 3.53 -7.77
CA ASN A 32 -3.20 4.34 -7.14
C ASN A 32 -2.62 5.57 -6.43
N CYS A 33 -3.40 6.65 -6.39
CA CYS A 33 -3.25 7.75 -5.44
C CYS A 33 -4.62 8.36 -5.10
N VAL A 34 -4.66 9.24 -4.08
CA VAL A 34 -5.87 9.98 -3.71
C VAL A 34 -5.99 11.27 -4.53
N ASN A 35 -4.93 12.11 -4.57
CA ASN A 35 -5.04 13.48 -5.10
C ASN A 35 -3.97 13.85 -6.15
N ASN A 36 -2.83 13.16 -6.21
CA ASN A 36 -1.70 13.58 -7.06
C ASN A 36 -1.77 12.97 -8.46
N VAL A 37 -2.78 13.36 -9.23
CA VAL A 37 -3.07 12.79 -10.57
C VAL A 37 -1.88 12.98 -11.52
N ASP A 38 -1.31 14.20 -11.60
CA ASP A 38 -0.20 14.51 -12.52
C ASP A 38 1.01 13.64 -12.21
N LYS A 39 1.40 13.54 -10.92
CA LYS A 39 2.51 12.69 -10.50
C LYS A 39 2.24 11.20 -10.75
N LEU A 40 0.98 10.77 -10.63
CA LEU A 40 0.63 9.38 -10.92
C LEU A 40 0.76 9.10 -12.41
N ASN A 41 0.37 10.06 -13.28
CA ASN A 41 0.50 9.94 -14.73
C ASN A 41 1.97 9.97 -15.18
N GLU A 42 2.84 10.76 -14.54
CA GLU A 42 4.29 10.70 -14.76
C GLU A 42 4.84 9.29 -14.46
N VAL A 43 4.42 8.69 -13.34
CA VAL A 43 4.83 7.32 -12.99
C VAL A 43 4.30 6.30 -14.00
N LYS A 44 3.05 6.46 -14.46
CA LYS A 44 2.47 5.63 -15.51
C LYS A 44 3.33 5.67 -16.78
N SER A 45 3.70 6.85 -17.26
CA SER A 45 4.52 7.00 -18.46
C SER A 45 5.86 6.25 -18.34
N ILE A 46 6.55 6.37 -17.21
CA ILE A 46 7.81 5.66 -16.95
C ILE A 46 7.61 4.12 -16.95
N ILE A 47 6.52 3.65 -16.38
CA ILE A 47 6.16 2.22 -16.34
C ILE A 47 5.91 1.69 -17.76
N GLU A 48 5.20 2.44 -18.59
CA GLU A 48 4.87 2.08 -19.97
C GLU A 48 6.11 2.11 -20.87
N GLU A 49 7.03 3.08 -20.69
CA GLU A 49 8.34 3.10 -21.38
C GLU A 49 9.17 1.85 -21.09
N LYS A 50 9.04 1.25 -19.90
CA LYS A 50 9.68 -0.03 -19.55
C LYS A 50 8.97 -1.27 -20.11
N GLY A 51 7.83 -1.10 -20.78
CA GLY A 51 7.11 -2.14 -21.50
C GLY A 51 5.95 -2.81 -20.74
N SER A 52 5.61 -2.35 -19.56
CA SER A 52 4.39 -2.77 -18.87
C SER A 52 3.15 -2.09 -19.46
N VAL A 53 1.98 -2.74 -19.30
CA VAL A 53 0.70 -2.05 -19.40
C VAL A 53 0.37 -1.48 -18.04
N CYS A 54 0.05 -0.19 -17.96
CA CYS A 54 -0.22 0.50 -16.70
C CYS A 54 -1.61 1.14 -16.68
N GLU A 55 -2.39 0.84 -15.64
CA GLU A 55 -3.65 1.52 -15.35
C GLU A 55 -3.51 2.36 -14.07
N THR A 56 -4.17 3.51 -14.06
CA THR A 56 -4.20 4.41 -12.91
C THR A 56 -5.58 4.41 -12.26
N PHE A 57 -5.63 4.46 -10.94
CA PHE A 57 -6.86 4.62 -10.20
C PHE A 57 -6.74 5.76 -9.19
N ILE A 58 -7.70 6.71 -9.24
CA ILE A 58 -7.79 7.82 -8.30
C ILE A 58 -8.89 7.49 -7.30
N GLY A 59 -8.54 7.35 -6.03
CA GLY A 59 -9.49 7.01 -4.96
C GLY A 59 -8.79 6.75 -3.63
N ASP A 60 -9.57 6.82 -2.55
CA ASP A 60 -9.08 6.55 -1.20
C ASP A 60 -9.21 5.06 -0.88
N MET A 61 -8.09 4.41 -0.60
CA MET A 61 -8.07 2.98 -0.24
C MET A 61 -8.66 2.70 1.14
N GLY A 62 -8.82 3.71 1.99
CA GLY A 62 -9.63 3.62 3.20
C GLY A 62 -11.14 3.53 2.91
N ASN A 63 -11.57 3.94 1.73
CA ASN A 63 -12.97 3.81 1.29
C ASN A 63 -13.19 2.46 0.59
N TYR A 64 -14.01 1.62 1.21
CA TYR A 64 -14.32 0.27 0.71
C TYR A 64 -14.87 0.26 -0.72
N SER A 65 -15.75 1.21 -1.06
CA SER A 65 -16.35 1.33 -2.40
C SER A 65 -15.32 1.71 -3.47
N ASP A 66 -14.34 2.57 -3.15
CA ASP A 66 -13.29 2.93 -4.09
C ASP A 66 -12.34 1.75 -4.33
N VAL A 67 -12.01 1.00 -3.27
CA VAL A 67 -11.22 -0.23 -3.41
C VAL A 67 -11.95 -1.25 -4.28
N GLN A 68 -13.26 -1.45 -4.07
CA GLN A 68 -14.04 -2.33 -4.92
C GLN A 68 -13.93 -1.93 -6.40
N LYS A 69 -14.16 -0.65 -6.73
CA LYS A 69 -14.06 -0.15 -8.12
C LYS A 69 -12.66 -0.37 -8.71
N MET A 70 -11.60 -0.16 -7.92
CA MET A 70 -10.22 -0.40 -8.37
C MET A 70 -9.98 -1.87 -8.71
N PHE A 71 -10.43 -2.78 -7.86
CA PHE A 71 -10.26 -4.22 -8.12
C PHE A 71 -11.15 -4.70 -9.26
N ASP A 72 -12.38 -4.21 -9.39
CA ASP A 72 -13.28 -4.52 -10.51
C ASP A 72 -12.66 -4.07 -11.84
N MET A 73 -12.12 -2.85 -11.90
CA MET A 73 -11.36 -2.35 -13.06
C MET A 73 -10.14 -3.25 -13.36
N CYS A 74 -9.36 -3.60 -12.35
CA CYS A 74 -8.18 -4.45 -12.51
C CYS A 74 -8.54 -5.83 -13.07
N LEU A 75 -9.55 -6.48 -12.51
CA LEU A 75 -10.01 -7.80 -12.93
C LEU A 75 -10.64 -7.76 -14.33
N GLN A 76 -11.40 -6.72 -14.66
CA GLN A 76 -11.95 -6.53 -16.00
C GLN A 76 -10.85 -6.34 -17.05
N ARG A 77 -9.80 -5.60 -16.71
CA ARG A 77 -8.71 -5.25 -17.63
C ARG A 77 -7.67 -6.36 -17.80
N PHE A 78 -7.32 -7.03 -16.72
CA PHE A 78 -6.19 -7.98 -16.67
C PHE A 78 -6.57 -9.41 -16.27
N GLY A 79 -7.79 -9.62 -15.78
CA GLY A 79 -8.34 -10.93 -15.43
C GLY A 79 -7.91 -11.49 -14.08
N GLN A 80 -6.86 -10.94 -13.45
CA GLN A 80 -6.29 -11.46 -12.20
C GLN A 80 -5.47 -10.45 -11.44
N VAL A 81 -5.23 -10.71 -10.14
CA VAL A 81 -4.28 -9.98 -9.30
C VAL A 81 -3.26 -10.96 -8.72
N ASP A 82 -2.01 -10.91 -9.19
CA ASP A 82 -0.95 -11.82 -8.73
C ASP A 82 -0.21 -11.28 -7.51
N VAL A 83 -0.02 -9.95 -7.46
CA VAL A 83 0.69 -9.28 -6.38
C VAL A 83 -0.09 -8.06 -5.94
N LEU A 84 -0.32 -7.94 -4.64
CA LEU A 84 -0.82 -6.73 -4.00
C LEU A 84 0.29 -6.11 -3.13
N ILE A 85 0.57 -4.83 -3.33
CA ILE A 85 1.50 -4.06 -2.49
C ILE A 85 0.74 -2.93 -1.82
N ASN A 86 0.44 -3.11 -0.54
CA ASN A 86 -0.17 -2.11 0.31
C ASN A 86 0.90 -1.16 0.81
N ASN A 87 1.06 -0.03 0.11
CA ASN A 87 2.05 0.99 0.43
C ASN A 87 1.40 2.31 0.87
N ALA A 88 0.14 2.59 0.53
CA ALA A 88 -0.54 3.80 0.98
C ALA A 88 -0.44 3.98 2.49
N GLY A 89 -0.07 5.16 2.93
CA GLY A 89 0.07 5.48 4.34
C GLY A 89 0.44 6.94 4.55
N ILE A 90 0.11 7.43 5.74
CA ILE A 90 0.43 8.76 6.23
C ILE A 90 1.03 8.67 7.62
N SER A 91 1.86 9.64 7.99
CA SER A 91 2.28 9.89 9.37
C SER A 91 1.95 11.32 9.76
N VAL A 92 1.74 11.53 11.04
CA VAL A 92 1.62 12.84 11.67
C VAL A 92 2.49 12.82 12.92
N VAL A 93 3.38 13.80 13.02
CA VAL A 93 4.27 13.98 14.18
C VAL A 93 3.64 15.00 15.11
N GLY A 94 3.40 14.63 16.35
CA GLY A 94 2.83 15.50 17.37
C GLY A 94 2.69 14.77 18.71
N LEU A 95 2.53 15.54 19.79
CA LEU A 95 2.30 14.97 21.12
C LEU A 95 0.92 14.31 21.15
N PHE A 96 0.83 13.14 21.79
CA PHE A 96 -0.41 12.36 21.85
C PHE A 96 -1.58 13.15 22.48
N GLN A 97 -1.31 13.96 23.48
CA GLN A 97 -2.32 14.79 24.14
C GLN A 97 -2.94 15.87 23.24
N ASP A 98 -2.26 16.25 22.16
CA ASP A 98 -2.70 17.29 21.22
C ASP A 98 -3.40 16.68 19.98
N MET A 99 -3.39 15.35 19.84
CA MET A 99 -4.02 14.64 18.73
C MET A 99 -5.54 14.65 18.86
N GLY A 100 -6.21 15.19 17.86
CA GLY A 100 -7.67 15.17 17.77
C GLY A 100 -8.22 13.84 17.25
N GLU A 101 -9.48 13.55 17.59
CA GLU A 101 -10.20 12.35 17.16
C GLU A 101 -10.21 12.19 15.63
N ASN A 102 -10.46 13.27 14.89
CA ASN A 102 -10.48 13.26 13.43
C ASN A 102 -9.13 12.87 12.83
N GLU A 103 -8.02 13.31 13.43
CA GLU A 103 -6.69 12.98 12.98
C GLU A 103 -6.36 11.51 13.24
N TRP A 104 -6.72 11.00 14.42
CA TRP A 104 -6.63 9.58 14.74
C TRP A 104 -7.37 8.72 13.70
N HIS A 105 -8.64 9.04 13.44
CA HIS A 105 -9.45 8.31 12.47
C HIS A 105 -8.89 8.38 11.06
N ARG A 106 -8.37 9.55 10.65
CA ARG A 106 -7.72 9.71 9.34
C ARG A 106 -6.49 8.80 9.19
N ILE A 107 -5.65 8.73 10.24
CA ILE A 107 -4.46 7.86 10.23
C ILE A 107 -4.89 6.38 10.19
N CYS A 108 -5.86 5.97 11.00
CA CYS A 108 -6.38 4.60 11.00
C CYS A 108 -6.97 4.22 9.65
N ASN A 109 -7.85 5.05 9.10
CA ASN A 109 -8.47 4.83 7.79
C ASN A 109 -7.42 4.65 6.69
N THR A 110 -6.42 5.54 6.63
CA THR A 110 -5.39 5.46 5.60
C THR A 110 -4.42 4.30 5.80
N ASN A 111 -4.04 3.95 7.03
CA ASN A 111 -2.95 3.01 7.29
C ASN A 111 -3.43 1.58 7.60
N ILE A 112 -4.65 1.40 8.13
CA ILE A 112 -5.20 0.09 8.52
C ILE A 112 -6.35 -0.30 7.61
N ASP A 113 -7.40 0.54 7.51
CA ASP A 113 -8.60 0.18 6.75
C ASP A 113 -8.27 -0.01 5.27
N SER A 114 -7.33 0.77 4.73
CA SER A 114 -6.83 0.58 3.36
C SER A 114 -6.21 -0.80 3.15
N VAL A 115 -5.42 -1.29 4.11
CA VAL A 115 -4.78 -2.62 4.05
C VAL A 115 -5.84 -3.72 4.11
N PHE A 116 -6.78 -3.59 5.06
CA PHE A 116 -7.91 -4.53 5.16
C PHE A 116 -8.70 -4.57 3.86
N ASN A 117 -9.15 -3.41 3.36
CA ASN A 117 -9.98 -3.32 2.16
C ASN A 117 -9.28 -3.96 0.95
N CYS A 118 -8.02 -3.57 0.68
CA CYS A 118 -7.28 -4.10 -0.45
C CYS A 118 -7.03 -5.61 -0.33
N CYS A 119 -6.64 -6.10 0.85
CA CYS A 119 -6.46 -7.54 1.08
C CYS A 119 -7.77 -8.30 0.89
N HIS A 120 -8.90 -7.77 1.38
CA HIS A 120 -10.21 -8.40 1.26
C HIS A 120 -10.61 -8.66 -0.20
N PHE A 121 -10.37 -7.70 -1.09
CA PHE A 121 -10.68 -7.88 -2.52
C PHE A 121 -9.64 -8.77 -3.24
N ALA A 122 -8.35 -8.58 -2.98
CA ALA A 122 -7.29 -9.37 -3.61
C ALA A 122 -7.40 -10.86 -3.27
N VAL A 123 -7.65 -11.18 -2.00
CA VAL A 123 -7.75 -12.57 -1.51
C VAL A 123 -8.87 -13.33 -2.21
N LYS A 124 -10.00 -12.69 -2.55
CA LYS A 124 -11.12 -13.35 -3.26
C LYS A 124 -10.69 -13.94 -4.61
N ASP A 125 -9.85 -13.23 -5.37
CA ASP A 125 -9.32 -13.73 -6.63
C ASP A 125 -8.18 -14.73 -6.42
N MET A 126 -7.24 -14.40 -5.51
CA MET A 126 -6.10 -15.26 -5.20
C MET A 126 -6.51 -16.63 -4.68
N MET A 127 -7.55 -16.72 -3.85
CA MET A 127 -8.10 -17.97 -3.32
C MET A 127 -8.64 -18.88 -4.43
N LYS A 128 -9.34 -18.32 -5.42
CA LYS A 128 -9.86 -19.11 -6.56
C LYS A 128 -8.75 -19.74 -7.39
N ARG A 129 -7.59 -19.09 -7.44
CA ARG A 129 -6.44 -19.53 -8.25
C ARG A 129 -5.40 -20.29 -7.45
N HIS A 130 -5.55 -20.37 -6.12
CA HIS A 130 -4.55 -20.91 -5.20
C HIS A 130 -3.13 -20.31 -5.40
N CYS A 131 -3.07 -19.04 -5.73
CA CYS A 131 -1.83 -18.33 -6.03
C CYS A 131 -1.99 -16.84 -5.77
N GLY A 132 -1.02 -16.23 -5.08
CA GLY A 132 -0.98 -14.80 -4.84
C GLY A 132 0.11 -14.38 -3.87
N LYS A 133 0.47 -13.11 -3.93
CA LYS A 133 1.43 -12.51 -2.99
C LYS A 133 0.90 -11.18 -2.49
N ILE A 134 0.94 -10.98 -1.19
CA ILE A 134 0.57 -9.72 -0.54
C ILE A 134 1.81 -9.20 0.21
N ILE A 135 2.15 -7.96 -0.03
CA ILE A 135 3.28 -7.28 0.64
C ILE A 135 2.74 -6.00 1.26
N ASN A 136 2.85 -5.90 2.58
CA ASN A 136 2.43 -4.74 3.34
C ASN A 136 3.66 -3.89 3.71
N ILE A 137 3.67 -2.61 3.33
CA ILE A 137 4.73 -1.69 3.71
C ILE A 137 4.45 -1.18 5.13
N SER A 138 5.21 -1.69 6.07
CA SER A 138 5.16 -1.36 7.49
C SER A 138 6.30 -0.39 7.86
N SER A 139 6.64 -0.33 9.13
CA SER A 139 7.70 0.52 9.67
C SER A 139 8.35 -0.13 10.89
N VAL A 140 9.60 0.20 11.14
CA VAL A 140 10.29 -0.10 12.40
C VAL A 140 9.53 0.45 13.61
N TRP A 141 8.80 1.57 13.45
CA TRP A 141 7.94 2.12 14.50
C TRP A 141 6.76 1.23 14.84
N GLY A 142 6.34 0.36 13.94
CA GLY A 142 5.35 -0.69 14.23
C GLY A 142 5.92 -1.87 15.05
N LEU A 143 7.24 -1.93 15.25
CA LEU A 143 7.93 -2.93 16.06
C LEU A 143 8.32 -2.37 17.44
N TYR A 144 8.82 -1.14 17.47
CA TYR A 144 9.42 -0.53 18.67
C TYR A 144 8.64 0.66 19.23
N GLY A 145 7.76 1.27 18.42
CA GLY A 145 7.11 2.54 18.74
C GLY A 145 8.04 3.73 18.55
N ALA A 146 7.45 4.93 18.42
CA ALA A 146 8.19 6.19 18.37
C ALA A 146 7.47 7.26 19.19
N SER A 147 8.23 8.07 19.91
CA SER A 147 7.72 9.28 20.54
C SER A 147 7.19 10.25 19.49
N CYS A 148 6.13 10.97 19.80
CA CYS A 148 5.44 11.89 18.90
C CYS A 148 4.81 11.24 17.65
N GLU A 149 4.86 9.91 17.49
CA GLU A 149 4.24 9.17 16.40
C GLU A 149 3.39 8.00 16.92
N VAL A 150 2.63 8.22 17.99
CA VAL A 150 1.86 7.15 18.68
C VAL A 150 0.85 6.49 17.75
N ALA A 151 0.03 7.28 17.05
CA ALA A 151 -0.97 6.75 16.12
C ALA A 151 -0.34 6.01 14.94
N TYR A 152 0.71 6.57 14.34
CA TYR A 152 1.44 5.92 13.27
C TYR A 152 2.04 4.58 13.72
N SER A 153 2.71 4.57 14.88
CA SER A 153 3.28 3.35 15.46
C SER A 153 2.20 2.30 15.73
N ALA A 154 1.08 2.69 16.29
CA ALA A 154 -0.07 1.81 16.55
C ALA A 154 -0.60 1.19 15.25
N THR A 155 -0.79 2.00 14.20
CA THR A 155 -1.28 1.50 12.90
C THR A 155 -0.29 0.55 12.23
N LYS A 156 1.02 0.84 12.28
CA LYS A 156 2.04 -0.05 11.71
C LYS A 156 2.23 -1.34 12.54
N GLY A 157 2.02 -1.28 13.85
CA GLY A 157 1.93 -2.46 14.72
C GLY A 157 0.73 -3.33 14.36
N ALA A 158 -0.44 -2.72 14.10
CA ALA A 158 -1.63 -3.42 13.64
C ALA A 158 -1.38 -4.12 12.28
N VAL A 159 -0.75 -3.45 11.31
CA VAL A 159 -0.37 -4.02 10.01
C VAL A 159 0.56 -5.23 10.18
N ASN A 160 1.53 -5.17 11.12
CA ASN A 160 2.42 -6.30 11.40
C ASN A 160 1.67 -7.51 11.95
N SER A 161 0.73 -7.30 12.88
CA SER A 161 -0.10 -8.36 13.46
C SER A 161 -1.08 -8.93 12.42
N PHE A 162 -1.76 -8.07 11.66
CA PHE A 162 -2.64 -8.43 10.56
C PHE A 162 -1.90 -9.32 9.54
N THR A 163 -0.70 -8.93 9.12
CA THR A 163 0.12 -9.69 8.18
C THR A 163 0.40 -11.10 8.68
N LYS A 164 0.80 -11.24 9.95
CA LYS A 164 1.11 -12.55 10.55
C LYS A 164 -0.13 -13.45 10.63
N ALA A 165 -1.28 -12.89 10.99
CA ALA A 165 -2.53 -13.63 11.08
C ALA A 165 -3.00 -14.09 9.69
N LEU A 166 -3.05 -13.16 8.73
CA LEU A 166 -3.49 -13.46 7.37
C LEU A 166 -2.55 -14.45 6.66
N ALA A 167 -1.23 -14.37 6.91
CA ALA A 167 -0.26 -15.32 6.37
C ALA A 167 -0.54 -16.76 6.84
N LYS A 168 -0.87 -16.96 8.11
CA LYS A 168 -1.23 -18.28 8.66
C LYS A 168 -2.53 -18.81 8.06
N GLU A 169 -3.52 -17.94 7.90
CA GLU A 169 -4.83 -18.30 7.35
C GLU A 169 -4.74 -18.72 5.88
N LEU A 170 -3.95 -18.00 5.09
CA LEU A 170 -3.86 -18.19 3.65
C LEU A 170 -2.76 -19.18 3.19
N ALA A 171 -1.86 -19.58 4.08
CA ALA A 171 -0.78 -20.51 3.77
C ALA A 171 -1.26 -21.84 3.13
N PRO A 172 -2.33 -22.49 3.62
CA PRO A 172 -2.84 -23.71 2.99
C PRO A 172 -3.32 -23.52 1.54
N SER A 173 -3.65 -22.27 1.16
CA SER A 173 -4.11 -21.91 -0.18
C SER A 173 -2.96 -21.46 -1.11
N GLY A 174 -1.70 -21.57 -0.69
CA GLY A 174 -0.55 -21.18 -1.49
C GLY A 174 -0.35 -19.67 -1.65
N ILE A 175 -1.05 -18.85 -0.86
CA ILE A 175 -0.93 -17.39 -0.90
C ILE A 175 0.09 -16.94 0.14
N GLN A 176 1.03 -16.11 -0.28
CA GLN A 176 2.09 -15.57 0.57
C GLN A 176 1.73 -14.16 1.05
N VAL A 177 1.81 -13.92 2.35
CA VAL A 177 1.57 -12.60 2.95
C VAL A 177 2.78 -12.20 3.80
N ASN A 178 3.41 -11.09 3.46
CA ASN A 178 4.60 -10.59 4.13
C ASN A 178 4.50 -9.09 4.41
N ALA A 179 5.30 -8.60 5.34
CA ALA A 179 5.47 -7.17 5.59
C ALA A 179 6.95 -6.80 5.50
N VAL A 180 7.21 -5.58 5.03
CA VAL A 180 8.53 -4.95 5.06
C VAL A 180 8.48 -3.80 6.06
N ALA A 181 9.18 -3.94 7.18
CA ALA A 181 9.27 -2.91 8.21
C ALA A 181 10.45 -1.97 7.89
N CYS A 182 10.17 -0.93 7.10
CA CYS A 182 11.18 0.03 6.69
C CYS A 182 11.68 0.86 7.88
N GLY A 183 12.99 1.17 7.88
CA GLY A 183 13.59 2.22 8.71
C GLY A 183 13.35 3.62 8.12
N ALA A 184 14.25 4.55 8.41
CA ALA A 184 14.24 5.88 7.79
C ALA A 184 14.63 5.75 6.31
N ILE A 185 13.69 6.02 5.43
CA ILE A 185 13.89 6.04 3.98
C ILE A 185 13.76 7.49 3.51
N ASP A 186 14.74 7.95 2.75
CA ASP A 186 14.75 9.30 2.18
C ASP A 186 13.61 9.50 1.18
N THR A 187 12.48 9.93 1.69
CA THR A 187 11.25 10.19 0.92
C THR A 187 10.55 11.44 1.46
N CYS A 188 9.55 11.92 0.74
CA CYS A 188 8.73 13.04 1.18
C CYS A 188 8.04 12.83 2.54
N LEU A 189 7.89 11.61 3.02
CA LEU A 189 7.33 11.33 4.35
C LEU A 189 8.33 11.73 5.46
N LEU A 190 9.63 11.54 5.21
CA LEU A 190 10.69 11.92 6.14
C LEU A 190 10.80 13.45 6.29
N TYR A 191 10.64 14.20 5.21
CA TYR A 191 10.73 15.68 5.22
C TYR A 191 9.56 16.38 5.89
N THR A 192 8.46 15.69 6.16
CA THR A 192 7.33 16.25 6.94
C THR A 192 7.54 16.10 8.45
N SER A 193 8.58 15.40 8.87
CA SER A 193 8.95 15.23 10.27
C SER A 193 10.13 16.17 10.59
N PRO A 194 10.00 17.11 11.54
CA PRO A 194 11.14 17.92 11.95
C PRO A 194 12.25 17.01 12.48
N SER A 195 13.48 17.27 12.03
CA SER A 195 14.64 16.55 12.54
C SER A 195 14.87 16.94 14.02
N PRO A 196 15.13 15.97 14.91
CA PRO A 196 15.47 16.29 16.31
C PRO A 196 16.81 17.04 16.46
N ARG A 197 17.49 17.36 15.37
CA ARG A 197 18.81 18.01 15.34
C ARG A 197 18.80 19.43 14.75
N ASP A 198 17.63 19.94 14.34
CA ASP A 198 17.48 21.31 13.83
C ASP A 198 16.98 22.28 14.91
#